data_de4170f7e5bca51b488b498c1b3810d0
#
_entry.id   de4170f7e5bca51b488b498c1b3810d0
#
_cell.length_a   1.000
_cell.length_b   1.000
_cell.length_c   1.000
_cell.angle_alpha   90.00
_cell.angle_beta   90.00
_cell.angle_gamma   90.00
#
_symmetry.space_group_name_H-M   'P 1'
#
loop_
_entity.id
_entity.type
_entity.pdbx_description
1 polymer ?
#
loop_
_entity_poly.entity_id
_entity_poly.type
_entity_poly.pdbx_seq_one_letter_code
_entity_poly.pdbx_strand_id
1 'polypeptide(L)'
;MDLIEKLAAIEEIKALKARYWRGVDSKDLELLRSVFADEDCEIDMRNPTGPGTGGAVVHDPDAFSKNCLRALADYTTAHHGHNPEIDILSPTEATGNWPMEDRLWLIDGAKGVGFEYLHGWGNYHDRYRKTDKGWKISFTNLQRSRVDKR
;
A
#
# COMPACT_ATOMS: atom_id res chain seq x y z
N MET A 1 -17.31 15.19 14.91
CA MET A 1 -17.24 15.38 13.45
C MET A 1 -18.64 15.40 12.88
N ASP A 2 -18.97 16.40 12.13
CA ASP A 2 -20.20 16.44 11.37
C ASP A 2 -20.09 15.58 10.07
N LEU A 3 -21.16 15.51 9.30
CA LEU A 3 -21.19 14.69 8.08
C LEU A 3 -20.21 15.20 7.02
N ILE A 4 -20.05 16.51 6.88
CA ILE A 4 -19.17 17.13 5.88
C ILE A 4 -17.71 16.83 6.24
N GLU A 5 -17.36 16.95 7.51
CA GLU A 5 -16.02 16.60 8.00
C GLU A 5 -15.69 15.13 7.79
N LYS A 6 -16.66 14.22 8.00
CA LYS A 6 -16.47 12.79 7.71
C LYS A 6 -16.26 12.52 6.23
N LEU A 7 -17.07 13.12 5.37
CA LEU A 7 -16.93 12.97 3.91
C LEU A 7 -15.58 13.53 3.43
N ALA A 8 -15.14 14.68 3.94
CA ALA A 8 -13.85 15.25 3.62
C ALA A 8 -12.70 14.30 4.04
N ALA A 9 -12.78 13.73 5.26
CA ALA A 9 -11.79 12.77 5.73
C ALA A 9 -11.73 11.52 4.85
N ILE A 10 -12.87 10.99 4.41
CA ILE A 10 -12.92 9.85 3.48
C ILE A 10 -12.23 10.19 2.16
N GLU A 11 -12.49 11.36 1.57
CA GLU A 11 -11.84 11.76 0.32
C GLU A 11 -10.34 12.02 0.49
N GLU A 12 -9.90 12.57 1.62
CA GLU A 12 -8.47 12.71 1.96
C GLU A 12 -7.78 11.34 2.07
N ILE A 13 -8.43 10.34 2.68
CA ILE A 13 -7.92 8.97 2.80
C ILE A 13 -7.87 8.27 1.43
N LYS A 14 -8.86 8.46 0.59
CA LYS A 14 -8.83 7.94 -0.80
C LYS A 14 -7.66 8.56 -1.58
N ALA A 15 -7.47 9.87 -1.49
CA ALA A 15 -6.34 10.54 -2.11
C ALA A 15 -4.98 10.07 -1.55
N LEU A 16 -4.90 9.78 -0.25
CA LEU A 16 -3.72 9.21 0.40
C LEU A 16 -3.39 7.83 -0.18
N LYS A 17 -4.37 6.94 -0.31
CA LYS A 17 -4.16 5.60 -0.87
C LYS A 17 -3.81 5.64 -2.36
N ALA A 18 -4.38 6.56 -3.12
CA ALA A 18 -4.00 6.79 -4.51
C ALA A 18 -2.52 7.21 -4.63
N ARG A 19 -2.02 8.06 -3.73
CA ARG A 19 -0.59 8.44 -3.66
C ARG A 19 0.30 7.24 -3.32
N TYR A 20 -0.14 6.35 -2.43
CA TYR A 20 0.58 5.10 -2.12
C TYR A 20 0.83 4.28 -3.40
N TRP A 21 -0.21 3.93 -4.14
CA TRP A 21 -0.06 3.14 -5.37
C TRP A 21 0.74 3.89 -6.44
N ARG A 22 0.48 5.17 -6.63
CA ARG A 22 1.26 5.97 -7.57
C ARG A 22 2.75 6.03 -7.20
N GLY A 23 3.09 6.17 -5.92
CA GLY A 23 4.47 6.14 -5.44
C GLY A 23 5.17 4.82 -5.74
N VAL A 24 4.47 3.70 -5.58
CA VAL A 24 4.98 2.37 -5.94
C VAL A 24 5.17 2.24 -7.44
N ASP A 25 4.16 2.58 -8.23
CA ASP A 25 4.18 2.36 -9.68
C ASP A 25 5.16 3.31 -10.41
N SER A 26 5.27 4.55 -9.98
CA SER A 26 6.24 5.51 -10.52
C SER A 26 7.65 5.38 -9.93
N LYS A 27 7.85 4.48 -8.95
CA LYS A 27 9.12 4.32 -8.21
C LYS A 27 9.57 5.61 -7.51
N ASP A 28 8.61 6.41 -7.06
CA ASP A 28 8.84 7.68 -6.36
C ASP A 28 8.96 7.43 -4.85
N LEU A 29 10.21 7.43 -4.37
CA LEU A 29 10.53 7.16 -2.97
C LEU A 29 9.94 8.21 -2.02
N GLU A 30 10.01 9.48 -2.39
CA GLU A 30 9.52 10.58 -1.56
C GLU A 30 8.01 10.51 -1.43
N LEU A 31 7.32 10.31 -2.55
CA LEU A 31 5.86 10.16 -2.56
C LEU A 31 5.42 8.94 -1.75
N LEU A 32 6.05 7.76 -1.96
CA LEU A 32 5.70 6.54 -1.24
C LEU A 32 5.93 6.71 0.27
N ARG A 33 7.08 7.26 0.67
CA ARG A 33 7.37 7.50 2.09
C ARG A 33 6.38 8.47 2.74
N SER A 34 5.96 9.50 2.00
CA SER A 34 5.10 10.58 2.50
C SER A 34 3.72 10.13 2.97
N VAL A 35 3.25 8.96 2.54
CA VAL A 35 1.91 8.46 2.91
C VAL A 35 1.87 7.78 4.28
N PHE A 36 3.01 7.38 4.84
CA PHE A 36 3.09 6.71 6.13
C PHE A 36 3.25 7.69 7.28
N ALA A 37 2.75 7.30 8.45
CA ALA A 37 3.01 8.01 9.69
C ALA A 37 4.52 7.94 10.03
N ASP A 38 5.03 8.98 10.65
CA ASP A 38 6.44 9.07 11.05
C ASP A 38 6.73 8.19 12.28
N GLU A 39 5.74 8.04 13.16
CA GLU A 39 5.85 7.28 14.41
C GLU A 39 4.73 6.23 14.50
N ASP A 40 4.98 5.17 15.26
CA ASP A 40 4.04 4.08 15.53
C ASP A 40 3.38 3.55 14.24
N CYS A 41 4.20 3.30 13.23
CA CYS A 41 3.77 2.74 11.95
C CYS A 41 4.08 1.24 11.91
N GLU A 42 3.11 0.45 11.47
CA GLU A 42 3.29 -0.99 11.27
C GLU A 42 2.88 -1.37 9.84
N ILE A 43 3.79 -2.00 9.12
CA ILE A 43 3.61 -2.42 7.73
C ILE A 43 3.79 -3.94 7.67
N ASP A 44 2.70 -4.66 7.57
CA ASP A 44 2.69 -6.11 7.51
C ASP A 44 2.61 -6.60 6.06
N MET A 45 3.77 -6.90 5.50
CA MET A 45 3.92 -7.42 4.14
C MET A 45 4.41 -8.87 4.16
N ARG A 46 3.91 -9.67 5.09
CA ARG A 46 4.15 -11.11 5.05
C ARG A 46 3.41 -11.72 3.87
N ASN A 47 4.09 -12.59 3.13
CA ASN A 47 3.59 -13.23 1.91
C ASN A 47 3.14 -12.24 0.80
N PRO A 48 3.96 -11.27 0.44
CA PRO A 48 3.56 -10.16 -0.45
C PRO A 48 3.24 -10.62 -1.88
N THR A 49 3.74 -11.75 -2.30
CA THR A 49 3.48 -12.35 -3.62
C THR A 49 2.81 -13.73 -3.53
N GLY A 50 2.14 -14.02 -2.44
CA GLY A 50 1.37 -15.24 -2.20
C GLY A 50 1.87 -16.06 -1.00
N PRO A 51 1.13 -17.10 -0.59
CA PRO A 51 1.48 -17.91 0.58
C PRO A 51 2.88 -18.52 0.49
N GLY A 52 3.64 -18.46 1.57
CA GLY A 52 4.98 -19.02 1.67
C GLY A 52 6.09 -18.19 1.00
N THR A 53 5.80 -16.98 0.52
CA THR A 53 6.79 -16.14 -0.17
C THR A 53 7.65 -15.28 0.77
N GLY A 54 7.47 -15.43 2.08
CA GLY A 54 8.23 -14.69 3.09
C GLY A 54 7.67 -13.29 3.33
N GLY A 55 8.53 -12.31 3.48
CA GLY A 55 8.18 -10.95 3.90
C GLY A 55 8.24 -10.79 5.41
N ALA A 56 7.99 -9.59 5.89
CA ALA A 56 8.14 -9.22 7.29
C ALA A 56 7.10 -8.19 7.73
N VAL A 57 6.97 -8.06 9.05
CA VAL A 57 6.37 -6.88 9.67
C VAL A 57 7.48 -5.85 9.85
N VAL A 58 7.27 -4.63 9.36
CA VAL A 58 8.25 -3.54 9.39
C VAL A 58 7.65 -2.36 10.13
N HIS A 59 8.40 -1.78 11.08
CA HIS A 59 7.99 -0.61 11.83
C HIS A 59 8.70 0.68 11.39
N ASP A 60 9.63 0.57 10.45
CA ASP A 60 10.36 1.68 9.86
C ASP A 60 9.85 1.96 8.44
N PRO A 61 9.03 3.01 8.23
CA PRO A 61 8.51 3.33 6.91
C PRO A 61 9.57 3.82 5.91
N ASP A 62 10.72 4.34 6.37
CA ASP A 62 11.84 4.68 5.48
C ASP A 62 12.49 3.41 4.93
N ALA A 63 12.78 2.45 5.79
CA ALA A 63 13.32 1.16 5.38
C ALA A 63 12.35 0.40 4.47
N PHE A 64 11.05 0.39 4.81
CA PHE A 64 10.02 -0.23 3.98
C PHE A 64 9.99 0.37 2.58
N SER A 65 9.89 1.70 2.47
CA SER A 65 9.75 2.38 1.19
C SER A 65 10.96 2.11 0.27
N LYS A 66 12.18 2.19 0.81
CA LYS A 66 13.41 1.87 0.07
C LYS A 66 13.45 0.41 -0.39
N ASN A 67 13.11 -0.52 0.50
CA ASN A 67 13.14 -1.96 0.20
C ASN A 67 12.05 -2.35 -0.81
N CYS A 68 10.85 -1.79 -0.69
CA CYS A 68 9.76 -2.00 -1.62
C CYS A 68 10.16 -1.59 -3.04
N LEU A 69 10.64 -0.36 -3.22
CA LEU A 69 11.03 0.13 -4.55
C LEU A 69 12.25 -0.62 -5.11
N ARG A 70 13.19 -1.03 -4.26
CA ARG A 70 14.33 -1.87 -4.70
C ARG A 70 13.87 -3.24 -5.17
N ALA A 71 12.94 -3.89 -4.46
CA ALA A 71 12.40 -5.19 -4.86
C ALA A 71 11.61 -5.13 -6.17
N LEU A 72 11.01 -4.00 -6.48
CA LEU A 72 10.21 -3.77 -7.69
C LEU A 72 10.97 -3.05 -8.81
N ALA A 73 12.29 -2.80 -8.65
CA ALA A 73 13.08 -2.04 -9.61
C ALA A 73 13.12 -2.68 -11.00
N ASP A 74 13.13 -4.01 -11.05
CA ASP A 74 13.18 -4.80 -12.28
C ASP A 74 11.81 -4.97 -12.95
N TYR A 75 10.74 -4.36 -12.40
CA TYR A 75 9.37 -4.57 -12.88
C TYR A 75 8.67 -3.25 -13.22
N THR A 76 7.98 -3.25 -14.35
CA THR A 76 6.86 -2.33 -14.56
C THR A 76 5.69 -2.82 -13.72
N THR A 77 5.09 -1.94 -12.93
CA THR A 77 4.02 -2.31 -12.01
C THR A 77 2.78 -1.45 -12.22
N ALA A 78 1.61 -2.04 -12.01
CA ALA A 78 0.33 -1.35 -12.00
C ALA A 78 -0.50 -1.85 -10.82
N HIS A 79 -0.83 -0.98 -9.89
CA HIS A 79 -1.68 -1.25 -8.74
C HIS A 79 -3.01 -0.54 -8.90
N HIS A 80 -4.11 -1.27 -8.74
CA HIS A 80 -5.46 -0.73 -8.79
C HIS A 80 -6.21 -1.03 -7.50
N GLY A 81 -6.72 0.00 -6.87
CA GLY A 81 -7.70 -0.12 -5.80
C GLY A 81 -9.10 -0.01 -6.35
N HIS A 82 -9.98 -0.89 -5.89
CA HIS A 82 -11.40 -0.82 -6.15
C HIS A 82 -12.12 0.00 -5.07
N ASN A 83 -13.44 -0.02 -5.04
CA ASN A 83 -14.21 0.75 -4.08
C ASN A 83 -13.87 0.34 -2.64
N PRO A 84 -13.38 1.25 -1.79
CA PRO A 84 -13.05 0.94 -0.42
C PRO A 84 -14.26 1.00 0.50
N GLU A 85 -14.13 0.28 1.62
CA GLU A 85 -14.91 0.51 2.82
C GLU A 85 -14.05 1.32 3.80
N ILE A 86 -14.44 2.54 4.11
CA ILE A 86 -13.69 3.45 5.01
C ILE A 86 -14.60 3.85 6.17
N ASP A 87 -14.17 3.54 7.38
CA ASP A 87 -14.84 3.89 8.62
C ASP A 87 -14.06 4.97 9.39
N ILE A 88 -14.68 6.13 9.60
CA ILE A 88 -14.15 7.19 10.44
C ILE A 88 -14.53 6.91 11.89
N LEU A 89 -13.54 6.50 12.69
CA LEU A 89 -13.73 6.10 14.08
C LEU A 89 -13.75 7.29 15.03
N SER A 90 -12.92 8.31 14.73
CA SER A 90 -12.80 9.55 15.50
C SER A 90 -12.31 10.68 14.61
N PRO A 91 -12.18 11.92 15.10
CA PRO A 91 -11.55 13.01 14.34
C PRO A 91 -10.11 12.73 13.87
N THR A 92 -9.45 11.75 14.50
CA THR A 92 -8.02 11.45 14.26
C THR A 92 -7.74 10.00 13.86
N GLU A 93 -8.75 9.13 13.82
CA GLU A 93 -8.57 7.71 13.53
C GLU A 93 -9.60 7.20 12.54
N ALA A 94 -9.17 6.35 11.63
CA ALA A 94 -10.00 5.69 10.64
C ALA A 94 -9.44 4.31 10.29
N THR A 95 -10.29 3.45 9.72
CA THR A 95 -9.89 2.18 9.11
C THR A 95 -10.32 2.16 7.65
N GLY A 96 -9.68 1.29 6.86
CA GLY A 96 -10.06 1.06 5.48
C GLY A 96 -9.79 -0.36 5.03
N ASN A 97 -10.73 -0.92 4.28
CA ASN A 97 -10.56 -2.16 3.55
C ASN A 97 -10.59 -1.84 2.05
N TRP A 98 -9.52 -2.20 1.34
CA TRP A 98 -9.34 -1.90 -0.07
C TRP A 98 -9.22 -3.17 -0.88
N PRO A 99 -10.27 -3.62 -1.57
CA PRO A 99 -10.12 -4.61 -2.62
C PRO A 99 -9.14 -4.08 -3.67
N MET A 100 -8.19 -4.93 -4.09
CA MET A 100 -7.14 -4.50 -5.01
C MET A 100 -6.75 -5.60 -5.99
N GLU A 101 -6.18 -5.18 -7.09
CA GLU A 101 -5.38 -6.03 -7.97
C GLU A 101 -4.08 -5.32 -8.33
N ASP A 102 -3.05 -6.11 -8.59
CA ASP A 102 -1.79 -5.61 -9.12
C ASP A 102 -1.24 -6.49 -10.23
N ARG A 103 -0.47 -5.87 -11.10
CA ARG A 103 0.26 -6.55 -12.17
C ARG A 103 1.70 -6.10 -12.17
N LEU A 104 2.59 -7.06 -12.30
CA LEU A 104 4.02 -6.84 -12.41
C LEU A 104 4.52 -7.51 -13.70
N TRP A 105 5.23 -6.75 -14.52
CA TRP A 105 5.86 -7.24 -15.75
C TRP A 105 7.37 -7.06 -15.61
N LEU A 106 8.13 -8.13 -15.77
CA LEU A 106 9.59 -8.07 -15.81
C LEU A 106 10.03 -7.19 -16.98
N ILE A 107 10.95 -6.27 -16.71
CA ILE A 107 11.56 -5.42 -17.74
C ILE A 107 12.53 -6.27 -18.53
N ASP A 108 12.54 -6.12 -19.85
CA ASP A 108 13.42 -6.86 -20.77
C ASP A 108 14.89 -6.76 -20.34
N GLY A 109 15.52 -7.92 -20.18
CA GLY A 109 16.92 -8.04 -19.76
C GLY A 109 17.16 -7.90 -18.26
N ALA A 110 16.15 -7.63 -17.44
CA ALA A 110 16.28 -7.62 -15.99
C ALA A 110 16.26 -9.03 -15.40
N LYS A 111 16.80 -9.20 -14.19
CA LYS A 111 16.85 -10.51 -13.53
C LYS A 111 15.55 -10.88 -12.83
N GLY A 112 14.86 -9.91 -12.26
CA GLY A 112 13.67 -10.11 -11.46
C GLY A 112 13.92 -10.95 -10.20
N VAL A 113 12.81 -11.44 -9.63
CA VAL A 113 12.80 -12.24 -8.39
C VAL A 113 12.09 -13.61 -8.56
N GLY A 114 12.22 -14.21 -9.74
CA GLY A 114 11.74 -15.58 -10.00
C GLY A 114 10.40 -15.69 -10.71
N PHE A 115 9.93 -14.63 -11.33
CA PHE A 115 8.77 -14.64 -12.25
C PHE A 115 8.93 -13.53 -13.30
N GLU A 116 8.36 -13.74 -14.49
CA GLU A 116 8.30 -12.73 -15.56
C GLU A 116 7.03 -11.89 -15.49
N TYR A 117 5.97 -12.45 -14.95
CA TYR A 117 4.69 -11.81 -14.80
C TYR A 117 3.99 -12.26 -13.52
N LEU A 118 3.35 -11.32 -12.85
CA LEU A 118 2.46 -11.60 -11.72
C LEU A 118 1.16 -10.82 -11.90
N HIS A 119 0.04 -11.47 -11.66
CA HIS A 119 -1.25 -10.83 -11.44
C HIS A 119 -1.78 -11.29 -10.09
N GLY A 120 -1.99 -10.36 -9.19
CA GLY A 120 -2.43 -10.62 -7.83
C GLY A 120 -3.74 -9.93 -7.50
N TRP A 121 -4.53 -10.56 -6.64
CA TRP A 121 -5.76 -10.00 -6.06
C TRP A 121 -5.70 -10.15 -4.55
N GLY A 122 -6.39 -9.24 -3.86
CA GLY A 122 -6.48 -9.28 -2.41
C GLY A 122 -7.16 -8.06 -1.83
N ASN A 123 -6.93 -7.87 -0.55
CA ASN A 123 -7.41 -6.72 0.19
C ASN A 123 -6.28 -6.13 1.03
N TYR A 124 -6.16 -4.81 1.01
CA TYR A 124 -5.42 -4.08 2.04
C TYR A 124 -6.34 -3.80 3.21
N HIS A 125 -5.87 -4.12 4.39
CA HIS A 125 -6.46 -3.71 5.67
C HIS A 125 -5.60 -2.61 6.25
N ASP A 126 -6.13 -1.40 6.29
CA ASP A 126 -5.39 -0.21 6.70
C ASP A 126 -5.98 0.41 7.96
N ARG A 127 -5.12 1.02 8.76
CA ARG A 127 -5.49 2.00 9.80
C ARG A 127 -4.83 3.33 9.46
N TYR A 128 -5.57 4.39 9.71
CA TYR A 128 -5.15 5.75 9.42
C TYR A 128 -5.17 6.59 10.69
N ARG A 129 -4.21 7.50 10.77
CA ARG A 129 -4.13 8.51 11.83
C ARG A 129 -3.99 9.88 11.20
N LYS A 130 -4.75 10.86 11.74
CA LYS A 130 -4.62 12.25 11.35
C LYS A 130 -3.50 12.90 12.17
N THR A 131 -2.53 13.46 11.47
CA THR A 131 -1.38 14.17 12.02
C THR A 131 -1.47 15.65 11.66
N ASP A 132 -0.51 16.47 12.11
CA ASP A 132 -0.33 17.86 11.66
C ASP A 132 -0.07 17.97 10.14
N LYS A 133 0.40 16.88 9.52
CA LYS A 133 0.62 16.74 8.05
C LYS A 133 -0.55 16.07 7.32
N GLY A 134 -1.75 16.01 7.92
CA GLY A 134 -2.93 15.33 7.37
C GLY A 134 -3.01 13.85 7.72
N TRP A 135 -3.92 13.13 7.03
CA TRP A 135 -4.08 11.70 7.22
C TRP A 135 -2.87 10.91 6.75
N LYS A 136 -2.47 9.90 7.55
CA LYS A 136 -1.33 9.00 7.26
C LYS A 136 -1.72 7.56 7.53
N ILE A 137 -1.10 6.63 6.79
CA ILE A 137 -1.20 5.19 7.06
C ILE A 137 -0.37 4.88 8.30
N SER A 138 -1.02 4.42 9.37
CA SER A 138 -0.35 3.96 10.60
C SER A 138 -0.24 2.44 10.67
N PHE A 139 -1.08 1.73 9.92
CA PHE A 139 -1.02 0.28 9.74
C PHE A 139 -1.45 -0.07 8.32
N THR A 140 -0.77 -1.04 7.71
CA THR A 140 -1.22 -1.65 6.46
C THR A 140 -0.86 -3.13 6.43
N ASN A 141 -1.80 -3.95 5.96
CA ASN A 141 -1.59 -5.38 5.73
C ASN A 141 -2.23 -5.78 4.41
N LEU A 142 -1.47 -6.41 3.54
CA LEU A 142 -1.98 -6.97 2.28
C LEU A 142 -2.27 -8.47 2.46
N GLN A 143 -3.54 -8.83 2.37
CA GLN A 143 -3.98 -10.22 2.35
C GLN A 143 -4.34 -10.63 0.92
N ARG A 144 -3.54 -11.51 0.34
CA ARG A 144 -3.76 -12.05 -1.01
C ARG A 144 -4.86 -13.10 -1.01
N SER A 145 -5.81 -12.98 -1.94
CA SER A 145 -6.82 -14.01 -2.22
C SER A 145 -6.39 -14.94 -3.37
N ARG A 146 -5.63 -14.40 -4.32
CA ARG A 146 -5.11 -15.14 -5.48
C ARG A 146 -3.85 -14.47 -6.03
N VAL A 147 -2.94 -15.29 -6.54
CA VAL A 147 -1.77 -14.84 -7.30
C VAL A 147 -1.53 -15.80 -8.46
N ASP A 148 -1.53 -15.28 -9.68
CA ASP A 148 -1.14 -15.99 -10.89
C ASP A 148 0.25 -15.50 -11.32
N LYS A 149 1.20 -16.41 -11.53
CA LYS A 149 2.59 -16.13 -11.94
C LYS A 149 2.96 -16.89 -13.19
N ARG A 150 3.84 -16.29 -13.97
CA ARG A 150 4.50 -16.93 -15.12
C ARG A 150 5.99 -16.62 -15.10
#